data_b3be96341f337f11dcd9ec4160eb13a1
#
_entry.id   b3be96341f337f11dcd9ec4160eb13a1
#
_cell.length_a   1.000
_cell.length_b   1.000
_cell.length_c   1.000
_cell.angle_alpha   90.00
_cell.angle_beta   90.00
_cell.angle_gamma   90.00
#
_symmetry.space_group_name_H-M   'P 1'
#
loop_
_entity.id
_entity.type
_entity.pdbx_description
1 polymer ?
#
loop_
_entity_poly.entity_id
_entity_poly.type
_entity_poly.pdbx_seq_one_letter_code
_entity_poly.pdbx_strand_id
1 'polypeptide(L)'
;MTKHMDIHCQTRIFNSINHDTKYKICIFTPKNIKKNNATFYILDGNSANNYISDILPVIDALPNPPVLVTLGYESWNNLSIHRRAYDYTPDGENAIVDNSKPAWIYFTGGGSQSFRELLLTQIMPWVSTIAPNSSRIGIWGHSLGAIFVLDCLKNNSCFNYYYISAPSLLWQNERIIKIIKDDISESKHTKSICLLNGNLSLDYSASLYPEAIKAESVLRNILTEKYSNFSIVQFPELNHQETFSAALWNSIIHFSI
;
A
#
# COMPACT_ATOMS: atom_id res chain seq x y z
N MET A 1 6.26 -20.17 29.69
CA MET A 1 7.52 -19.44 29.46
C MET A 1 7.46 -18.84 28.08
N THR A 2 6.97 -17.64 27.95
CA THR A 2 6.97 -16.86 26.70
C THR A 2 8.41 -16.43 26.43
N LYS A 3 9.05 -17.05 25.45
CA LYS A 3 10.31 -16.55 24.90
C LYS A 3 10.06 -15.13 24.41
N HIS A 4 10.55 -14.11 25.11
CA HIS A 4 10.72 -12.78 24.56
C HIS A 4 11.57 -12.92 23.30
N MET A 5 10.94 -12.75 22.15
CA MET A 5 11.66 -12.69 20.90
C MET A 5 12.26 -11.28 20.79
N ASP A 6 13.58 -11.21 20.80
CA ASP A 6 14.34 -9.99 20.55
C ASP A 6 14.17 -9.58 19.08
N ILE A 7 13.02 -8.94 18.80
CA ILE A 7 12.77 -8.33 17.51
C ILE A 7 13.32 -6.91 17.60
N HIS A 8 14.31 -6.59 16.82
CA HIS A 8 14.78 -5.22 16.69
C HIS A 8 13.74 -4.38 15.95
N CYS A 9 12.82 -3.78 16.70
CA CYS A 9 11.90 -2.78 16.20
C CYS A 9 12.45 -1.40 16.53
N GLN A 10 12.73 -0.60 15.50
CA GLN A 10 13.09 0.82 15.65
C GLN A 10 11.90 1.68 15.22
N THR A 11 11.62 2.70 16.00
CA THR A 11 10.51 3.62 15.73
C THR A 11 11.01 5.05 15.66
N ARG A 12 10.49 5.80 14.67
CA ARG A 12 10.73 7.24 14.56
C ARG A 12 9.46 7.98 14.15
N ILE A 13 9.31 9.19 14.66
CA ILE A 13 8.24 10.10 14.29
C ILE A 13 8.76 11.09 13.25
N PHE A 14 7.97 11.30 12.19
CA PHE A 14 8.22 12.29 11.14
C PHE A 14 7.05 13.27 11.09
N ASN A 15 7.36 14.53 10.92
CA ASN A 15 6.33 15.55 10.69
C ASN A 15 5.93 15.56 9.22
N SER A 16 4.66 15.82 8.96
CA SER A 16 4.21 16.12 7.59
C SER A 16 4.93 17.34 7.03
N ILE A 17 5.11 17.37 5.71
CA ILE A 17 5.71 18.52 5.04
C ILE A 17 4.75 19.72 5.05
N ASN A 18 3.45 19.47 4.90
CA ASN A 18 2.46 20.53 4.63
C ASN A 18 1.39 20.70 5.71
N HIS A 19 1.36 19.81 6.73
CA HIS A 19 0.29 19.78 7.73
C HIS A 19 0.82 19.47 9.13
N ASP A 20 0.02 19.80 10.14
CA ASP A 20 0.30 19.43 11.53
C ASP A 20 -0.07 17.95 11.81
N THR A 21 0.51 17.06 11.01
CA THR A 21 0.35 15.60 11.14
C THR A 21 1.69 14.97 11.43
N LYS A 22 1.70 13.97 12.29
CA LYS A 22 2.89 13.20 12.62
C LYS A 22 2.70 11.74 12.23
N TYR A 23 3.69 11.21 11.55
CA TYR A 23 3.71 9.82 11.10
C TYR A 23 4.64 9.01 12.00
N LYS A 24 4.17 7.85 12.43
CA LYS A 24 4.95 6.87 13.18
C LYS A 24 5.44 5.80 12.23
N ILE A 25 6.74 5.74 12.04
CA ILE A 25 7.39 4.75 11.18
C ILE A 25 8.08 3.72 12.06
N CYS A 26 7.74 2.43 11.85
CA CYS A 26 8.39 1.32 12.56
C CYS A 26 9.18 0.48 11.57
N ILE A 27 10.41 0.14 11.92
CA ILE A 27 11.28 -0.75 11.14
C ILE A 27 11.45 -2.04 11.92
N PHE A 28 11.06 -3.15 11.32
CA PHE A 28 11.25 -4.49 11.83
C PHE A 28 12.41 -5.14 11.07
N THR A 29 13.51 -5.37 11.79
CA THR A 29 14.72 -5.91 11.22
C THR A 29 14.81 -7.40 11.53
N PRO A 30 14.96 -8.29 10.53
CA PRO A 30 15.17 -9.71 10.76
C PRO A 30 16.49 -9.97 11.50
N LYS A 31 16.56 -11.04 12.28
CA LYS A 31 17.76 -11.38 13.07
C LYS A 31 19.02 -11.56 12.23
N ASN A 32 18.87 -12.14 11.04
CA ASN A 32 19.96 -12.43 10.13
C ASN A 32 19.95 -11.46 8.94
N ILE A 33 20.17 -10.17 9.21
CA ILE A 33 20.25 -9.18 8.15
C ILE A 33 21.46 -9.43 7.25
N LYS A 34 21.25 -9.66 5.98
CA LYS A 34 22.31 -9.78 4.98
C LYS A 34 22.59 -8.43 4.34
N LYS A 35 23.79 -8.22 3.81
CA LYS A 35 24.25 -6.95 3.23
C LYS A 35 23.38 -6.40 2.08
N ASN A 36 22.54 -7.21 1.46
CA ASN A 36 21.65 -6.83 0.36
C ASN A 36 20.20 -7.24 0.65
N ASN A 37 19.71 -7.02 1.85
CA ASN A 37 18.34 -7.37 2.20
C ASN A 37 17.33 -6.54 1.40
N ALA A 38 16.23 -7.18 1.05
CA ALA A 38 15.07 -6.50 0.49
C ALA A 38 14.39 -5.63 1.55
N THR A 39 13.82 -4.49 1.14
CA THR A 39 13.06 -3.60 2.03
C THR A 39 11.62 -3.49 1.53
N PHE A 40 10.67 -3.73 2.43
CA PHE A 40 9.25 -3.75 2.10
C PHE A 40 8.50 -2.71 2.92
N TYR A 41 7.96 -1.69 2.24
CA TYR A 41 7.20 -0.60 2.82
C TYR A 41 5.71 -0.95 2.85
N ILE A 42 5.08 -0.77 4.00
CA ILE A 42 3.71 -1.20 4.28
C ILE A 42 2.93 0.01 4.80
N LEU A 43 1.93 0.42 4.06
CA LEU A 43 1.00 1.47 4.48
C LEU A 43 0.09 0.97 5.61
N ASP A 44 -0.65 1.90 6.21
CA ASP A 44 -1.57 1.61 7.32
C ASP A 44 -0.88 0.92 8.51
N GLY A 45 0.31 1.41 8.88
CA GLY A 45 1.14 0.85 9.94
C GLY A 45 0.41 0.68 11.28
N ASN A 46 -0.60 1.51 11.58
CA ASN A 46 -1.41 1.37 12.79
C ASN A 46 -2.17 0.03 12.84
N SER A 47 -2.65 -0.45 11.69
CA SER A 47 -3.30 -1.77 11.57
C SER A 47 -2.30 -2.89 11.28
N ALA A 48 -1.35 -2.64 10.37
CA ALA A 48 -0.39 -3.64 9.91
C ALA A 48 0.51 -4.17 11.04
N ASN A 49 0.90 -3.33 12.00
CA ASN A 49 1.77 -3.72 13.11
C ASN A 49 1.18 -4.85 13.97
N ASN A 50 -0.14 -4.93 14.12
CA ASN A 50 -0.79 -6.00 14.87
C ASN A 50 -0.57 -7.35 14.18
N TYR A 51 -0.72 -7.40 12.85
CA TYR A 51 -0.51 -8.63 12.07
C TYR A 51 0.96 -8.98 11.92
N ILE A 52 1.84 -7.99 11.75
CA ILE A 52 3.29 -8.22 11.59
C ILE A 52 3.85 -8.89 12.84
N SER A 53 3.44 -8.47 14.03
CA SER A 53 3.91 -9.07 15.30
C SER A 53 3.68 -10.58 15.37
N ASP A 54 2.57 -11.05 14.81
CA ASP A 54 2.22 -12.48 14.81
C ASP A 54 3.05 -13.28 13.79
N ILE A 55 3.47 -12.65 12.70
CA ILE A 55 4.15 -13.31 11.58
C ILE A 55 5.68 -13.21 11.62
N LEU A 56 6.23 -12.38 12.48
CA LEU A 56 7.67 -12.17 12.56
C LEU A 56 8.48 -13.47 12.71
N PRO A 57 8.03 -14.48 13.51
CA PRO A 57 8.75 -15.76 13.57
C PRO A 57 8.85 -16.49 12.23
N VAL A 58 7.78 -16.39 11.44
CA VAL A 58 7.73 -17.00 10.10
C VAL A 58 8.64 -16.25 9.13
N ILE A 59 8.63 -14.90 9.21
CA ILE A 59 9.49 -14.06 8.38
C ILE A 59 10.96 -14.33 8.67
N ASP A 60 11.36 -14.42 9.94
CA ASP A 60 12.74 -14.74 10.33
C ASP A 60 13.23 -16.12 9.81
N ALA A 61 12.30 -17.03 9.57
CA ALA A 61 12.60 -18.36 9.02
C ALA A 61 12.71 -18.38 7.48
N LEU A 62 12.36 -17.30 6.79
CA LEU A 62 12.46 -17.23 5.34
C LEU A 62 13.92 -17.22 4.89
N PRO A 63 14.23 -17.72 3.69
CA PRO A 63 15.60 -17.74 3.17
C PRO A 63 16.21 -16.35 2.99
N ASN A 64 15.39 -15.36 2.63
CA ASN A 64 15.78 -13.97 2.45
C ASN A 64 14.75 -13.04 3.11
N PRO A 65 14.72 -12.98 4.46
CA PRO A 65 13.72 -12.20 5.16
C PRO A 65 13.91 -10.70 4.85
N PRO A 66 12.86 -9.97 4.46
CA PRO A 66 12.96 -8.54 4.18
C PRO A 66 12.98 -7.73 5.47
N VAL A 67 13.56 -6.54 5.39
CA VAL A 67 13.28 -5.49 6.37
C VAL A 67 11.89 -4.95 6.10
N LEU A 68 11.01 -4.99 7.11
CA LEU A 68 9.65 -4.44 7.01
C LEU A 68 9.63 -3.04 7.57
N VAL A 69 9.03 -2.12 6.84
CA VAL A 69 8.88 -0.71 7.22
C VAL A 69 7.40 -0.35 7.19
N THR A 70 6.80 -0.13 8.34
CA THR A 70 5.39 0.27 8.41
C THR A 70 5.26 1.78 8.54
N LEU A 71 4.35 2.34 7.73
CA LEU A 71 4.02 3.76 7.70
C LEU A 71 2.63 3.95 8.31
N GLY A 72 2.57 4.52 9.52
CA GLY A 72 1.34 4.79 10.24
C GLY A 72 1.31 6.21 10.79
N TYR A 73 0.30 6.51 11.59
CA TYR A 73 0.12 7.80 12.24
C TYR A 73 0.54 7.71 13.72
N GLU A 74 1.13 8.78 14.28
CA GLU A 74 1.49 8.84 15.70
C GLU A 74 0.26 8.67 16.59
N SER A 75 -0.86 9.31 16.23
CA SER A 75 -2.15 9.15 16.87
C SER A 75 -3.19 8.69 15.86
N TRP A 76 -4.06 7.75 16.27
CA TRP A 76 -5.17 7.27 15.47
C TRP A 76 -6.49 7.57 16.18
N ASN A 77 -7.31 8.43 15.60
CA ASN A 77 -8.61 8.85 16.12
C ASN A 77 -9.64 8.96 14.96
N ASN A 78 -10.85 9.41 15.25
CA ASN A 78 -11.92 9.50 14.25
C ASN A 78 -11.59 10.43 13.07
N LEU A 79 -10.69 11.41 13.24
CA LEU A 79 -10.23 12.30 12.14
C LEU A 79 -9.16 11.64 11.28
N SER A 80 -8.54 10.57 11.75
CA SER A 80 -7.44 9.90 11.05
C SER A 80 -7.88 9.27 9.74
N ILE A 81 -9.15 8.85 9.61
CA ILE A 81 -9.66 8.29 8.37
C ILE A 81 -9.67 9.31 7.23
N HIS A 82 -10.05 10.56 7.52
CA HIS A 82 -10.02 11.66 6.55
C HIS A 82 -8.59 12.06 6.21
N ARG A 83 -7.71 12.09 7.21
CA ARG A 83 -6.28 12.35 7.00
C ARG A 83 -5.67 11.27 6.12
N ARG A 84 -5.94 10.01 6.42
CA ARG A 84 -5.50 8.87 5.60
C ARG A 84 -6.01 8.97 4.16
N ALA A 85 -7.26 9.32 3.97
CA ALA A 85 -7.83 9.52 2.63
C ALA A 85 -7.07 10.63 1.88
N TYR A 86 -6.84 11.77 2.54
CA TYR A 86 -6.09 12.88 1.97
C TYR A 86 -4.66 12.47 1.58
N ASP A 87 -3.91 11.88 2.50
CA ASP A 87 -2.50 11.53 2.31
C ASP A 87 -2.28 10.43 1.26
N TYR A 88 -3.24 9.52 1.08
CA TYR A 88 -3.09 8.38 0.18
C TYR A 88 -3.67 8.61 -1.22
N THR A 89 -4.33 9.72 -1.45
CA THR A 89 -4.98 9.94 -2.74
C THR A 89 -4.49 11.22 -3.42
N PRO A 90 -4.39 11.22 -4.76
CA PRO A 90 -4.02 12.41 -5.52
C PRO A 90 -5.14 13.47 -5.45
N ASP A 91 -4.91 14.62 -6.10
CA ASP A 91 -5.93 15.65 -6.23
C ASP A 91 -7.21 15.07 -6.83
N GLY A 92 -8.30 15.24 -6.08
CA GLY A 92 -9.64 14.82 -6.48
C GLY A 92 -10.31 15.81 -7.41
N GLU A 93 -11.34 15.34 -8.07
CA GLU A 93 -12.33 16.20 -8.72
C GLU A 93 -13.38 16.58 -7.66
N ASN A 94 -14.00 17.76 -7.78
CA ASN A 94 -15.16 18.12 -6.95
C ASN A 94 -16.37 17.27 -7.38
N ALA A 95 -16.40 16.03 -6.93
CA ALA A 95 -17.50 15.12 -7.24
C ALA A 95 -18.77 15.56 -6.52
N ILE A 96 -19.90 15.58 -7.23
CA ILE A 96 -21.23 15.81 -6.63
C ILE A 96 -21.51 14.64 -5.70
N VAL A 97 -21.79 14.94 -4.43
CA VAL A 97 -22.09 13.92 -3.42
C VAL A 97 -23.43 13.28 -3.72
N ASP A 98 -23.43 11.99 -3.94
CA ASP A 98 -24.63 11.15 -4.03
C ASP A 98 -24.78 10.38 -2.72
N ASN A 99 -25.77 10.76 -1.92
CA ASN A 99 -26.01 10.16 -0.61
C ASN A 99 -26.46 8.68 -0.66
N SER A 100 -26.73 8.13 -1.84
CA SER A 100 -26.99 6.70 -2.02
C SER A 100 -25.70 5.86 -2.05
N LYS A 101 -24.53 6.50 -2.19
CA LYS A 101 -23.22 5.85 -2.25
C LYS A 101 -22.45 6.01 -0.92
N PRO A 102 -21.53 5.09 -0.60
CA PRO A 102 -20.70 5.19 0.61
C PRO A 102 -19.87 6.48 0.67
N ALA A 103 -19.80 7.11 1.83
CA ALA A 103 -19.12 8.40 2.04
C ALA A 103 -17.64 8.39 1.65
N TRP A 104 -16.94 7.25 1.78
CA TRP A 104 -15.52 7.14 1.43
C TRP A 104 -15.22 7.44 -0.06
N ILE A 105 -16.22 7.26 -0.94
CA ILE A 105 -16.11 7.60 -2.37
C ILE A 105 -15.80 9.10 -2.56
N TYR A 106 -16.28 9.93 -1.65
CA TYR A 106 -16.20 11.39 -1.71
C TYR A 106 -15.16 12.00 -0.76
N PHE A 107 -14.35 11.19 -0.08
CA PHE A 107 -13.31 11.71 0.81
C PHE A 107 -12.34 12.58 0.01
N THR A 108 -11.99 13.73 0.59
CA THR A 108 -11.06 14.69 -0.01
C THR A 108 -9.66 14.09 -0.12
N GLY A 109 -9.09 14.17 -1.31
CA GLY A 109 -7.70 13.80 -1.61
C GLY A 109 -6.80 15.02 -1.76
N GLY A 110 -5.58 14.81 -2.29
CA GLY A 110 -4.65 15.86 -2.65
C GLY A 110 -3.30 15.81 -1.95
N GLY A 111 -3.14 14.96 -0.93
CA GLY A 111 -1.92 14.86 -0.13
C GLY A 111 -0.89 13.86 -0.64
N SER A 112 -1.21 13.01 -1.63
CA SER A 112 -0.32 11.92 -2.02
C SER A 112 1.05 12.37 -2.50
N GLN A 113 1.13 13.50 -3.19
CA GLN A 113 2.40 14.09 -3.61
C GLN A 113 3.29 14.43 -2.41
N SER A 114 2.76 15.15 -1.42
CA SER A 114 3.52 15.56 -0.23
C SER A 114 3.90 14.37 0.64
N PHE A 115 3.00 13.37 0.76
CA PHE A 115 3.31 12.16 1.51
C PHE A 115 4.37 11.31 0.79
N ARG A 116 4.33 11.22 -0.53
CA ARG A 116 5.37 10.58 -1.36
C ARG A 116 6.71 11.32 -1.25
N GLU A 117 6.71 12.65 -1.26
CA GLU A 117 7.92 13.44 -1.06
C GLU A 117 8.53 13.16 0.32
N LEU A 118 7.75 13.19 1.40
CA LEU A 118 8.21 12.82 2.74
C LEU A 118 8.81 11.41 2.76
N LEU A 119 8.14 10.44 2.13
CA LEU A 119 8.61 9.06 2.03
C LEU A 119 9.98 8.99 1.35
N LEU A 120 10.13 9.63 0.20
CA LEU A 120 11.34 9.57 -0.62
C LEU A 120 12.50 10.37 -0.04
N THR A 121 12.23 11.54 0.55
CA THR A 121 13.29 12.49 0.95
C THR A 121 13.69 12.38 2.42
N GLN A 122 12.86 11.82 3.28
CA GLN A 122 13.15 11.74 4.72
C GLN A 122 13.08 10.31 5.27
N ILE A 123 11.99 9.58 4.97
CA ILE A 123 11.79 8.25 5.55
C ILE A 123 12.75 7.23 4.95
N MET A 124 12.82 7.12 3.63
CA MET A 124 13.69 6.16 2.95
C MET A 124 15.19 6.41 3.22
N PRO A 125 15.70 7.65 3.24
CA PRO A 125 17.08 7.91 3.69
C PRO A 125 17.35 7.43 5.11
N TRP A 126 16.41 7.62 6.06
CA TRP A 126 16.57 7.08 7.40
C TRP A 126 16.56 5.54 7.41
N VAL A 127 15.64 4.90 6.69
CA VAL A 127 15.60 3.45 6.55
C VAL A 127 16.92 2.91 5.96
N SER A 128 17.51 3.62 5.00
CA SER A 128 18.79 3.23 4.38
C SER A 128 19.98 3.25 5.36
N THR A 129 19.90 3.96 6.47
CA THR A 129 20.93 3.88 7.53
C THR A 129 20.90 2.55 8.29
N ILE A 130 19.76 1.85 8.25
CA ILE A 130 19.52 0.59 8.96
C ILE A 130 19.61 -0.59 7.99
N ALA A 131 19.04 -0.44 6.79
CA ALA A 131 19.04 -1.43 5.71
C ALA A 131 19.73 -0.87 4.45
N PRO A 132 21.07 -0.73 4.46
CA PRO A 132 21.81 -0.15 3.35
C PRO A 132 21.81 -1.08 2.13
N ASN A 133 21.84 -0.47 0.94
CA ASN A 133 22.02 -1.17 -0.36
C ASN A 133 20.92 -2.18 -0.71
N SER A 134 19.69 -1.95 -0.29
CA SER A 134 18.57 -2.78 -0.71
C SER A 134 18.31 -2.59 -2.22
N SER A 135 18.58 -3.62 -3.01
CA SER A 135 18.30 -3.62 -4.46
C SER A 135 16.85 -4.00 -4.77
N ARG A 136 16.16 -4.64 -3.83
CA ARG A 136 14.75 -5.00 -3.91
C ARG A 136 13.96 -4.11 -2.95
N ILE A 137 13.16 -3.22 -3.50
CA ILE A 137 12.35 -2.28 -2.73
C ILE A 137 10.89 -2.46 -3.14
N GLY A 138 10.07 -2.91 -2.19
CA GLY A 138 8.64 -3.13 -2.41
C GLY A 138 7.77 -2.14 -1.64
N ILE A 139 6.56 -1.92 -2.14
CA ILE A 139 5.51 -1.16 -1.45
C ILE A 139 4.19 -1.91 -1.50
N TRP A 140 3.48 -1.93 -0.38
CA TRP A 140 2.16 -2.52 -0.23
C TRP A 140 1.18 -1.52 0.35
N GLY A 141 -0.04 -1.54 -0.17
CA GLY A 141 -1.16 -0.77 0.37
C GLY A 141 -2.50 -1.43 0.10
N HIS A 142 -3.45 -1.21 1.00
CA HIS A 142 -4.80 -1.74 0.95
C HIS A 142 -5.83 -0.61 0.82
N SER A 143 -6.89 -0.84 0.04
CA SER A 143 -8.00 0.11 -0.09
C SER A 143 -7.53 1.48 -0.64
N LEU A 144 -7.69 2.57 0.10
CA LEU A 144 -7.12 3.88 -0.24
C LEU A 144 -5.58 3.85 -0.25
N GLY A 145 -4.94 3.02 0.60
CA GLY A 145 -3.49 2.79 0.54
C GLY A 145 -3.06 2.19 -0.80
N ALA A 146 -3.88 1.34 -1.42
CA ALA A 146 -3.62 0.83 -2.75
C ALA A 146 -3.71 1.92 -3.83
N ILE A 147 -4.52 2.97 -3.64
CA ILE A 147 -4.52 4.17 -4.49
C ILE A 147 -3.16 4.88 -4.43
N PHE A 148 -2.58 5.01 -3.23
CA PHE A 148 -1.23 5.57 -3.08
C PHE A 148 -0.16 4.71 -3.77
N VAL A 149 -0.25 3.38 -3.69
CA VAL A 149 0.67 2.48 -4.41
C VAL A 149 0.56 2.69 -5.92
N LEU A 150 -0.65 2.84 -6.46
CA LEU A 150 -0.88 3.16 -7.87
C LEU A 150 -0.35 4.56 -8.25
N ASP A 151 -0.49 5.55 -7.37
CA ASP A 151 0.08 6.89 -7.57
C ASP A 151 1.62 6.85 -7.56
N CYS A 152 2.24 6.07 -6.68
CA CYS A 152 3.68 5.81 -6.70
C CYS A 152 4.13 5.11 -7.98
N LEU A 153 3.37 4.17 -8.48
CA LEU A 153 3.65 3.45 -9.71
C LEU A 153 3.62 4.40 -10.92
N LYS A 154 2.59 5.22 -11.03
CA LYS A 154 2.44 6.24 -12.09
C LYS A 154 3.59 7.25 -12.07
N ASN A 155 3.98 7.74 -10.90
CA ASN A 155 5.04 8.74 -10.77
C ASN A 155 6.46 8.14 -10.78
N ASN A 156 6.61 6.90 -11.26
CA ASN A 156 7.89 6.21 -11.44
C ASN A 156 8.79 6.26 -10.19
N SER A 157 8.19 6.07 -9.00
CA SER A 157 8.90 6.06 -7.73
C SER A 157 9.94 4.93 -7.71
N CYS A 158 10.89 4.99 -6.78
CA CYS A 158 12.05 4.11 -6.69
C CYS A 158 11.74 2.63 -6.35
N PHE A 159 10.46 2.26 -6.24
CA PHE A 159 10.06 0.88 -5.98
C PHE A 159 10.22 0.00 -7.22
N ASN A 160 10.57 -1.28 -6.97
CA ASN A 160 10.65 -2.32 -8.02
C ASN A 160 9.44 -3.25 -7.95
N TYR A 161 8.81 -3.39 -6.76
CA TYR A 161 7.70 -4.29 -6.48
C TYR A 161 6.52 -3.50 -5.91
N TYR A 162 5.37 -3.66 -6.52
CA TYR A 162 4.13 -2.96 -6.16
C TYR A 162 3.05 -3.98 -5.85
N TYR A 163 2.55 -3.96 -4.63
CA TYR A 163 1.45 -4.83 -4.16
C TYR A 163 0.22 -3.98 -3.89
N ILE A 164 -0.77 -4.13 -4.74
CA ILE A 164 -1.99 -3.34 -4.79
C ILE A 164 -3.12 -4.21 -4.24
N SER A 165 -3.53 -3.98 -2.99
CA SER A 165 -4.52 -4.81 -2.31
C SER A 165 -5.89 -4.14 -2.27
N ALA A 166 -6.90 -4.78 -2.84
CA ALA A 166 -8.30 -4.36 -2.85
C ALA A 166 -8.49 -2.84 -3.04
N PRO A 167 -8.00 -2.25 -4.15
CA PRO A 167 -7.98 -0.80 -4.32
C PRO A 167 -9.38 -0.20 -4.34
N SER A 168 -9.56 0.96 -3.68
CA SER A 168 -10.80 1.73 -3.65
C SER A 168 -11.07 2.46 -4.98
N LEU A 169 -11.28 1.71 -6.06
CA LEU A 169 -11.31 2.25 -7.43
C LEU A 169 -12.46 3.21 -7.72
N LEU A 170 -13.58 3.12 -6.97
CA LEU A 170 -14.72 4.04 -7.13
C LEU A 170 -14.48 5.41 -6.48
N TRP A 171 -13.36 5.59 -5.78
CA TRP A 171 -13.02 6.87 -5.17
C TRP A 171 -12.97 7.98 -6.24
N GLN A 172 -13.66 9.10 -5.98
CA GLN A 172 -13.71 10.29 -6.82
C GLN A 172 -13.96 9.96 -8.31
N ASN A 173 -15.02 9.19 -8.58
CA ASN A 173 -15.41 8.76 -9.94
C ASN A 173 -14.27 8.08 -10.72
N GLU A 174 -13.65 7.09 -10.13
CA GLU A 174 -12.55 6.31 -10.73
C GLU A 174 -11.32 7.20 -11.05
N ARG A 175 -11.07 8.25 -10.24
CA ARG A 175 -10.01 9.23 -10.49
C ARG A 175 -8.64 8.59 -10.74
N ILE A 176 -8.27 7.57 -9.96
CA ILE A 176 -6.97 6.91 -10.12
C ILE A 176 -6.84 6.18 -11.45
N ILE A 177 -7.91 5.58 -11.94
CA ILE A 177 -7.92 4.89 -13.24
C ILE A 177 -7.67 5.90 -14.37
N LYS A 178 -8.33 7.05 -14.34
CA LYS A 178 -8.12 8.14 -15.29
C LYS A 178 -6.65 8.59 -15.28
N ILE A 179 -6.10 8.84 -14.08
CA ILE A 179 -4.70 9.27 -13.90
C ILE A 179 -3.70 8.26 -14.49
N ILE A 180 -3.90 6.95 -14.26
CA ILE A 180 -2.99 5.90 -14.75
C ILE A 180 -3.13 5.70 -16.26
N LYS A 181 -4.34 5.84 -16.79
CA LYS A 181 -4.61 5.69 -18.21
C LYS A 181 -3.92 6.77 -19.05
N ASP A 182 -3.87 8.01 -18.55
CA ASP A 182 -3.28 9.15 -19.25
C ASP A 182 -1.75 9.08 -19.33
N ASP A 183 -1.11 8.18 -18.56
CA ASP A 183 0.34 7.96 -18.62
C ASP A 183 0.70 7.00 -19.77
N ILE A 184 0.86 7.57 -20.96
CA ILE A 184 1.19 6.82 -22.19
C ILE A 184 2.71 6.75 -22.35
N SER A 185 3.42 6.02 -21.50
CA SER A 185 4.80 5.65 -21.82
C SER A 185 4.81 4.30 -22.55
N GLU A 186 5.34 4.28 -23.75
CA GLU A 186 5.36 3.11 -24.67
C GLU A 186 6.29 1.97 -24.23
N SER A 187 7.07 2.11 -23.17
CA SER A 187 8.00 1.08 -22.72
C SER A 187 7.35 0.13 -21.71
N LYS A 188 7.34 -1.16 -22.00
CA LYS A 188 6.98 -2.20 -21.02
C LYS A 188 7.95 -2.12 -19.83
N HIS A 189 7.47 -1.62 -18.71
CA HIS A 189 8.27 -1.44 -17.51
C HIS A 189 8.65 -2.79 -16.89
N THR A 190 9.89 -2.89 -16.41
CA THR A 190 10.43 -4.09 -15.72
C THR A 190 9.97 -4.23 -14.28
N LYS A 191 9.05 -3.37 -13.80
CA LYS A 191 8.52 -3.40 -12.45
C LYS A 191 7.64 -4.63 -12.23
N SER A 192 7.68 -5.18 -11.03
CA SER A 192 6.86 -6.31 -10.60
C SER A 192 5.60 -5.80 -9.93
N ILE A 193 4.43 -6.18 -10.44
CA ILE A 193 3.15 -5.69 -9.95
C ILE A 193 2.26 -6.87 -9.60
N CYS A 194 1.71 -6.87 -8.40
CA CYS A 194 0.75 -7.85 -7.94
C CYS A 194 -0.54 -7.15 -7.49
N LEU A 195 -1.66 -7.49 -8.11
CA LEU A 195 -3.00 -7.08 -7.71
C LEU A 195 -3.61 -8.19 -6.85
N LEU A 196 -4.03 -7.82 -5.62
CA LEU A 196 -4.57 -8.77 -4.64
C LEU A 196 -6.01 -8.36 -4.30
N ASN A 197 -7.00 -9.16 -4.64
CA ASN A 197 -8.40 -8.80 -4.44
C ASN A 197 -9.16 -9.84 -3.63
N GLY A 198 -10.08 -9.34 -2.80
CA GLY A 198 -11.15 -10.12 -2.19
C GLY A 198 -12.33 -10.33 -3.13
N ASN A 199 -13.44 -10.74 -2.58
CA ASN A 199 -14.69 -10.92 -3.30
C ASN A 199 -15.54 -9.65 -3.29
N LEU A 200 -15.55 -8.91 -4.38
CA LEU A 200 -16.30 -7.66 -4.50
C LEU A 200 -17.83 -7.84 -4.25
N SER A 201 -18.38 -9.04 -4.46
CA SER A 201 -19.80 -9.28 -4.21
C SER A 201 -20.16 -9.29 -2.72
N LEU A 202 -19.17 -9.44 -1.83
CA LEU A 202 -19.34 -9.34 -0.38
C LEU A 202 -19.26 -7.90 0.13
N ASP A 203 -18.71 -6.97 -0.68
CA ASP A 203 -18.38 -5.61 -0.27
C ASP A 203 -19.35 -4.56 -0.82
N TYR A 204 -19.88 -4.80 -2.01
CA TYR A 204 -20.68 -3.81 -2.72
C TYR A 204 -22.15 -4.20 -2.80
N SER A 205 -23.02 -3.20 -2.62
CA SER A 205 -24.45 -3.36 -2.86
C SER A 205 -24.70 -3.77 -4.32
N ALA A 206 -25.86 -4.37 -4.59
CA ALA A 206 -26.25 -4.78 -5.94
C ALA A 206 -26.17 -3.64 -6.99
N SER A 207 -26.32 -2.38 -6.55
CA SER A 207 -26.24 -1.20 -7.41
C SER A 207 -24.79 -0.78 -7.72
N LEU A 208 -23.86 -0.98 -6.79
CA LEU A 208 -22.44 -0.58 -6.95
C LEU A 208 -21.55 -1.70 -7.49
N TYR A 209 -21.95 -2.95 -7.32
CA TYR A 209 -21.16 -4.11 -7.74
C TYR A 209 -20.78 -4.08 -9.24
N PRO A 210 -21.69 -3.74 -10.19
CA PRO A 210 -21.33 -3.63 -11.60
C PRO A 210 -20.28 -2.54 -11.88
N GLU A 211 -20.38 -1.39 -11.18
CA GLU A 211 -19.38 -0.30 -11.30
C GLU A 211 -18.02 -0.77 -10.79
N ALA A 212 -17.97 -1.46 -9.65
CA ALA A 212 -16.74 -1.98 -9.06
C ALA A 212 -16.04 -3.01 -9.94
N ILE A 213 -16.79 -3.99 -10.48
CA ILE A 213 -16.27 -5.00 -11.42
C ILE A 213 -15.71 -4.35 -12.68
N LYS A 214 -16.44 -3.38 -13.24
CA LYS A 214 -15.98 -2.63 -14.42
C LYS A 214 -14.67 -1.91 -14.14
N ALA A 215 -14.60 -1.18 -13.02
CA ALA A 215 -13.39 -0.44 -12.62
C ALA A 215 -12.18 -1.37 -12.43
N GLU A 216 -12.38 -2.52 -11.77
CA GLU A 216 -11.35 -3.54 -11.61
C GLU A 216 -10.88 -4.10 -12.96
N SER A 217 -11.81 -4.43 -13.86
CA SER A 217 -11.49 -4.94 -15.19
C SER A 217 -10.66 -3.94 -16.00
N VAL A 218 -11.02 -2.65 -15.95
CA VAL A 218 -10.24 -1.58 -16.60
C VAL A 218 -8.84 -1.49 -16.03
N LEU A 219 -8.68 -1.51 -14.70
CA LEU A 219 -7.36 -1.50 -14.06
C LEU A 219 -6.51 -2.70 -14.49
N ARG A 220 -7.07 -3.90 -14.47
CA ARG A 220 -6.39 -5.14 -14.92
C ARG A 220 -5.87 -5.01 -16.34
N ASN A 221 -6.70 -4.53 -17.26
CA ASN A 221 -6.32 -4.35 -18.66
C ASN A 221 -5.15 -3.38 -18.79
N ILE A 222 -5.23 -2.21 -18.13
CA ILE A 222 -4.15 -1.22 -18.12
C ILE A 222 -2.83 -1.82 -17.61
N LEU A 223 -2.88 -2.56 -16.49
CA LEU A 223 -1.68 -3.15 -15.89
C LEU A 223 -1.11 -4.28 -16.77
N THR A 224 -1.95 -5.10 -17.40
CA THR A 224 -1.54 -6.17 -18.32
C THR A 224 -0.86 -5.60 -19.57
N GLU A 225 -1.37 -4.51 -20.10
CA GLU A 225 -0.81 -3.87 -21.31
C GLU A 225 0.53 -3.18 -21.03
N LYS A 226 0.64 -2.48 -19.87
CA LYS A 226 1.80 -1.65 -19.54
C LYS A 226 2.98 -2.42 -18.93
N TYR A 227 2.71 -3.51 -18.21
CA TYR A 227 3.75 -4.19 -17.41
C TYR A 227 3.88 -5.67 -17.79
N SER A 228 5.10 -6.08 -18.13
CA SER A 228 5.39 -7.48 -18.50
C SER A 228 5.37 -8.43 -17.30
N ASN A 229 5.61 -7.93 -16.08
CA ASN A 229 5.62 -8.70 -14.85
C ASN A 229 4.43 -8.29 -13.96
N PHE A 230 3.23 -8.61 -14.42
CA PHE A 230 1.97 -8.39 -13.71
C PHE A 230 1.34 -9.73 -13.31
N SER A 231 0.91 -9.84 -12.08
CA SER A 231 0.23 -11.00 -11.51
C SER A 231 -1.01 -10.60 -10.73
N ILE A 232 -1.93 -11.56 -10.56
CA ILE A 232 -3.17 -11.38 -9.81
C ILE A 232 -3.30 -12.51 -8.79
N VAL A 233 -3.64 -12.14 -7.55
CA VAL A 233 -4.02 -13.08 -6.49
C VAL A 233 -5.46 -12.79 -6.09
N GLN A 234 -6.30 -13.81 -6.04
CA GLN A 234 -7.71 -13.71 -5.64
C GLN A 234 -7.94 -14.43 -4.31
N PHE A 235 -8.72 -13.81 -3.44
CA PHE A 235 -9.23 -14.37 -2.19
C PHE A 235 -10.76 -14.46 -2.26
N PRO A 236 -11.31 -15.46 -2.94
CA PRO A 236 -12.74 -15.49 -3.30
C PRO A 236 -13.69 -15.59 -2.11
N GLU A 237 -13.20 -16.08 -0.96
CA GLU A 237 -13.98 -16.24 0.25
C GLU A 237 -13.89 -15.05 1.22
N LEU A 238 -13.03 -14.04 0.91
CA LEU A 238 -12.75 -12.93 1.81
C LEU A 238 -13.40 -11.64 1.31
N ASN A 239 -14.03 -10.90 2.25
CA ASN A 239 -14.48 -9.53 2.02
C ASN A 239 -13.31 -8.55 2.05
N HIS A 240 -13.60 -7.25 1.83
CA HIS A 240 -12.60 -6.18 1.79
C HIS A 240 -11.72 -6.11 3.06
N GLN A 241 -12.33 -6.21 4.24
CA GLN A 241 -11.60 -6.11 5.51
C GLN A 241 -10.75 -7.36 5.78
N GLU A 242 -11.28 -8.54 5.52
CA GLU A 242 -10.59 -9.80 5.70
C GLU A 242 -9.42 -9.96 4.72
N THR A 243 -9.55 -9.39 3.53
CA THR A 243 -8.48 -9.35 2.52
C THR A 243 -7.23 -8.61 3.01
N PHE A 244 -7.34 -7.66 3.94
CA PHE A 244 -6.20 -6.89 4.46
C PHE A 244 -5.07 -7.81 4.96
N SER A 245 -5.36 -8.66 5.93
CA SER A 245 -4.36 -9.53 6.54
C SER A 245 -3.86 -10.62 5.58
N ALA A 246 -4.75 -11.25 4.85
CA ALA A 246 -4.41 -12.30 3.88
C ALA A 246 -3.51 -11.78 2.76
N ALA A 247 -3.83 -10.61 2.20
CA ALA A 247 -3.04 -9.96 1.16
C ALA A 247 -1.69 -9.47 1.68
N LEU A 248 -1.63 -8.92 2.89
CA LEU A 248 -0.38 -8.51 3.51
C LEU A 248 0.57 -9.70 3.68
N TRP A 249 0.08 -10.81 4.23
CA TRP A 249 0.83 -12.05 4.38
C TRP A 249 1.35 -12.60 3.06
N ASN A 250 0.46 -12.74 2.10
CA ASN A 250 0.80 -13.23 0.77
C ASN A 250 1.91 -12.36 0.15
N SER A 251 1.77 -11.02 0.26
CA SER A 251 2.72 -10.09 -0.31
C SER A 251 4.10 -10.17 0.34
N ILE A 252 4.20 -10.30 1.66
CA ILE A 252 5.48 -10.44 2.38
C ILE A 252 6.18 -11.74 1.99
N ILE A 253 5.44 -12.86 1.93
CA ILE A 253 6.00 -14.15 1.55
C ILE A 253 6.48 -14.10 0.09
N HIS A 254 5.64 -13.63 -0.83
CA HIS A 254 6.00 -13.52 -2.24
C HIS A 254 7.20 -12.60 -2.47
N PHE A 255 7.30 -11.50 -1.73
CA PHE A 255 8.42 -10.57 -1.81
C PHE A 255 9.74 -11.17 -1.25
N SER A 256 9.65 -12.20 -0.43
CA SER A 256 10.81 -12.85 0.23
C SER A 256 11.47 -13.93 -0.62
N ILE A 257 10.81 -14.35 -1.69
CA ILE A 257 11.29 -15.37 -2.64
C ILE A 257 12.02 -14.68 -3.79
#